data_cbfca326a886224b9e15f8a340592886
#
_entry.id   cbfca326a886224b9e15f8a340592886
#
_cell.length_a   1.000
_cell.length_b   1.000
_cell.length_c   1.000
_cell.angle_alpha   90.00
_cell.angle_beta   90.00
_cell.angle_gamma   90.00
#
_symmetry.space_group_name_H-M   'P 1'
#
loop_
_entity.id
_entity.type
_entity.pdbx_description
1 polymer ?
#
loop_
_entity_poly.entity_id
_entity_poly.type
_entity_poly.pdbx_seq_one_letter_code
_entity_poly.pdbx_strand_id
1 'polypeptide(L)'
;MKKILFLIFFAFIFILTASILYLSIFGVKTSKFNNLIIEEIKKKDSAVKLELNTVTIKFDIKKIQIFLSTDNPKITYQDIKIPVTEIKIYSKINKILDSKIELSQIIFRVKKFKINNIQKIAVRIKPSNFKTYFLNNLNEGEIEKALFNIKIGKNFELIEYKANGTIKKVNAKIKNDIEIKNIGFNFIVDNNLSLINSINANYEGILISNGSIELQRETGIEIKGKFNSQLNINKNQLNKIAPKVKFFKKNNIEIEGSLLHEFNLKFNKNLKVLNYEYKSSGEILRSQIILSEVFKNNFIEKNIQKILFKKTKVEIAFKKKGKNLLVLDGLYSTDEKKYKKFQIKNNLEKKNQEYFIDLDLSENILINLINFQVSSNKSSNIKSEFSIKNDILVFKTIDLTEGKNSISIKGLILNKKNEIKNFISIKVLTFNKGEENNNFMINFGKKISVSGKKYDSTNLLQLLSKDSKSNPLKNFNKEVEIELKSLITKSKIPLSNFNLLGLIEKGKLNKISSKSEFSNNKYLDISLKKDPNNKKILEVYSDLPQVFLIDYNFFEGIRDGTLLYTSVIDKKGSASKIIIENFKIIKAPIFATLLTLADLRGFADILSGQGMSFDILEI
;
A
#
# COMPACT_ATOMS: atom_id res chain seq x y z
N MET A 1 78.61 -36.00 36.65
CA MET A 1 78.28 -35.85 35.24
C MET A 1 76.78 -35.61 34.96
N LYS A 2 75.82 -36.43 35.46
CA LYS A 2 74.39 -36.25 35.19
C LYS A 2 73.81 -34.88 35.60
N LYS A 3 74.18 -34.29 36.76
CA LYS A 3 73.67 -32.99 37.18
C LYS A 3 74.18 -31.82 36.32
N ILE A 4 75.40 -31.89 35.79
CA ILE A 4 75.97 -30.86 34.92
C ILE A 4 75.31 -30.94 33.55
N LEU A 5 75.06 -32.14 33.04
CA LEU A 5 74.35 -32.34 31.77
C LEU A 5 72.90 -31.83 31.85
N PHE A 6 72.24 -32.01 33.00
CA PHE A 6 70.89 -31.53 33.23
C PHE A 6 70.89 -29.98 33.38
N LEU A 7 71.87 -29.39 33.96
CA LEU A 7 72.03 -27.94 34.12
C LEU A 7 72.31 -27.28 32.74
N ILE A 8 73.14 -27.89 31.91
CA ILE A 8 73.42 -27.47 30.55
C ILE A 8 72.14 -27.57 29.68
N PHE A 9 71.40 -28.64 29.85
CA PHE A 9 70.12 -28.85 29.11
C PHE A 9 69.07 -27.77 29.50
N PHE A 10 68.92 -27.46 30.78
CA PHE A 10 68.04 -26.40 31.26
C PHE A 10 68.50 -25.00 30.83
N ALA A 11 69.77 -24.72 30.86
CA ALA A 11 70.35 -23.49 30.36
C ALA A 11 70.12 -23.34 28.87
N PHE A 12 70.24 -24.43 28.07
CA PHE A 12 69.96 -24.44 26.65
C PHE A 12 68.47 -24.17 26.37
N ILE A 13 67.57 -24.82 27.12
CA ILE A 13 66.11 -24.55 26.98
C ILE A 13 65.79 -23.09 27.36
N PHE A 14 66.38 -22.56 28.41
CA PHE A 14 66.19 -21.19 28.83
C PHE A 14 66.67 -20.20 27.78
N ILE A 15 67.84 -20.39 27.18
CA ILE A 15 68.39 -19.56 26.12
C ILE A 15 67.49 -19.67 24.86
N LEU A 16 67.02 -20.87 24.53
CA LEU A 16 66.15 -21.09 23.37
C LEU A 16 64.81 -20.38 23.58
N THR A 17 64.19 -20.53 24.75
CA THR A 17 62.92 -19.87 25.04
C THR A 17 63.07 -18.36 25.11
N ALA A 18 64.14 -17.84 25.72
CA ALA A 18 64.46 -16.41 25.74
C ALA A 18 64.67 -15.84 24.30
N SER A 19 65.38 -16.61 23.45
CA SER A 19 65.60 -16.24 22.05
C SER A 19 64.28 -16.21 21.24
N ILE A 20 63.43 -17.20 21.45
CA ILE A 20 62.08 -17.25 20.80
C ILE A 20 61.22 -16.08 21.28
N LEU A 21 61.21 -15.79 22.58
CA LEU A 21 60.50 -14.64 23.14
C LEU A 21 61.04 -13.30 22.56
N TYR A 22 62.38 -13.17 22.53
CA TYR A 22 63.01 -11.99 21.95
C TYR A 22 62.64 -11.81 20.49
N LEU A 23 62.72 -12.86 19.66
CA LEU A 23 62.30 -12.83 18.25
C LEU A 23 60.81 -12.55 18.09
N SER A 24 59.96 -13.01 18.99
CA SER A 24 58.53 -12.77 18.91
C SER A 24 58.16 -11.32 19.25
N ILE A 25 58.81 -10.73 20.28
CA ILE A 25 58.47 -9.39 20.76
C ILE A 25 59.24 -8.31 19.96
N PHE A 26 60.54 -8.39 19.94
CA PHE A 26 61.41 -7.36 19.37
C PHE A 26 61.79 -7.67 17.91
N GLY A 27 62.16 -8.90 17.62
CA GLY A 27 62.67 -9.33 16.32
C GLY A 27 64.07 -8.84 16.03
N VAL A 28 64.59 -9.18 14.86
CA VAL A 28 65.93 -8.75 14.37
C VAL A 28 65.76 -7.93 13.12
N LYS A 29 66.20 -6.67 13.15
CA LYS A 29 66.17 -5.76 11.97
C LYS A 29 67.33 -6.07 11.02
N THR A 30 67.00 -6.17 9.74
CA THR A 30 67.97 -6.44 8.68
C THR A 30 67.54 -5.82 7.33
N SER A 31 68.51 -5.44 6.52
CA SER A 31 68.27 -5.05 5.13
C SER A 31 68.60 -6.14 4.12
N LYS A 32 69.19 -7.25 4.60
CA LYS A 32 69.72 -8.34 3.77
C LYS A 32 68.63 -8.98 2.85
N PHE A 33 67.37 -8.97 3.27
CA PHE A 33 66.26 -9.56 2.50
C PHE A 33 65.54 -8.55 1.62
N ASN A 34 65.83 -7.25 1.67
CA ASN A 34 65.12 -6.23 0.90
C ASN A 34 65.19 -6.53 -0.58
N ASN A 35 66.37 -6.73 -1.15
CA ASN A 35 66.56 -7.00 -2.56
C ASN A 35 65.89 -8.29 -3.00
N LEU A 36 65.98 -9.35 -2.19
CA LEU A 36 65.32 -10.64 -2.47
C LEU A 36 63.79 -10.50 -2.55
N ILE A 37 63.19 -9.76 -1.62
CA ILE A 37 61.75 -9.52 -1.60
C ILE A 37 61.35 -8.70 -2.85
N ILE A 38 62.09 -7.63 -3.15
CA ILE A 38 61.84 -6.75 -4.28
C ILE A 38 61.95 -7.53 -5.60
N GLU A 39 62.97 -8.35 -5.77
CA GLU A 39 63.18 -9.16 -6.98
C GLU A 39 62.10 -10.22 -7.14
N GLU A 40 61.72 -10.93 -6.06
CA GLU A 40 60.66 -11.95 -6.15
C GLU A 40 59.31 -11.35 -6.49
N ILE A 41 58.98 -10.18 -5.97
CA ILE A 41 57.76 -9.49 -6.36
C ILE A 41 57.80 -8.99 -7.80
N LYS A 42 58.93 -8.39 -8.21
CA LYS A 42 59.14 -7.88 -9.58
C LYS A 42 59.10 -9.00 -10.64
N LYS A 43 59.66 -10.19 -10.33
CA LYS A 43 59.56 -11.38 -11.21
C LYS A 43 58.11 -11.80 -11.45
N LYS A 44 57.19 -11.57 -10.48
CA LYS A 44 55.79 -11.98 -10.56
C LYS A 44 54.90 -10.95 -11.24
N ASP A 45 55.11 -9.67 -10.94
CA ASP A 45 54.42 -8.55 -11.62
C ASP A 45 55.37 -7.35 -11.70
N SER A 46 55.86 -7.11 -12.89
CA SER A 46 56.78 -6.00 -13.16
C SER A 46 56.15 -4.60 -12.95
N ALA A 47 54.80 -4.56 -12.86
CA ALA A 47 54.07 -3.33 -12.61
C ALA A 47 54.13 -2.87 -11.15
N VAL A 48 54.50 -3.79 -10.22
CA VAL A 48 54.66 -3.48 -8.79
C VAL A 48 56.05 -2.96 -8.52
N LYS A 49 56.15 -1.71 -8.06
CA LYS A 49 57.36 -1.14 -7.51
C LYS A 49 57.28 -1.12 -5.99
N LEU A 50 58.24 -1.75 -5.31
CA LEU A 50 58.33 -1.86 -3.88
C LEU A 50 59.63 -1.24 -3.39
N GLU A 51 59.53 -0.30 -2.45
CA GLU A 51 60.69 0.22 -1.70
C GLU A 51 60.56 -0.15 -0.24
N LEU A 52 61.55 -0.85 0.33
CA LEU A 52 61.60 -1.29 1.70
C LEU A 52 62.69 -0.53 2.43
N ASN A 53 62.43 -0.03 3.64
CA ASN A 53 63.43 0.58 4.49
C ASN A 53 64.23 -0.52 5.22
N THR A 54 63.65 -1.13 6.23
CA THR A 54 64.20 -2.25 6.97
C THR A 54 63.16 -3.32 7.15
N VAL A 55 63.59 -4.58 7.10
CA VAL A 55 62.75 -5.72 7.37
C VAL A 55 63.12 -6.27 8.74
N THR A 56 62.13 -6.58 9.55
CA THR A 56 62.31 -7.19 10.85
C THR A 56 61.93 -8.67 10.79
N ILE A 57 62.84 -9.56 11.14
CA ILE A 57 62.59 -10.99 11.27
C ILE A 57 61.93 -11.20 12.61
N LYS A 58 60.73 -11.79 12.63
CA LYS A 58 59.97 -12.10 13.83
C LYS A 58 59.53 -13.57 13.86
N PHE A 59 59.29 -14.09 15.05
CA PHE A 59 58.73 -15.41 15.25
C PHE A 59 57.27 -15.32 15.73
N ASP A 60 56.37 -15.97 15.03
CA ASP A 60 54.99 -16.09 15.43
C ASP A 60 54.79 -17.35 16.25
N ILE A 61 54.66 -17.18 17.59
CA ILE A 61 54.52 -18.29 18.55
C ILE A 61 53.26 -19.12 18.25
N LYS A 62 52.16 -18.47 17.84
CA LYS A 62 50.88 -19.17 17.59
C LYS A 62 50.92 -20.06 16.34
N LYS A 63 51.65 -19.66 15.32
CA LYS A 63 51.83 -20.40 14.08
C LYS A 63 53.10 -21.27 14.06
N ILE A 64 54.00 -21.08 15.02
CA ILE A 64 55.33 -21.71 15.05
C ILE A 64 56.06 -21.44 13.73
N GLN A 65 56.04 -20.19 13.24
CA GLN A 65 56.61 -19.78 11.97
C GLN A 65 57.40 -18.48 12.11
N ILE A 66 58.42 -18.33 11.27
CA ILE A 66 59.10 -17.05 11.07
C ILE A 66 58.37 -16.22 10.04
N PHE A 67 58.30 -14.93 10.25
CA PHE A 67 57.83 -13.98 9.26
C PHE A 67 58.73 -12.76 9.17
N LEU A 68 58.74 -12.15 7.99
CA LEU A 68 59.41 -10.90 7.73
C LEU A 68 58.35 -9.78 7.81
N SER A 69 58.61 -8.78 8.63
CA SER A 69 57.70 -7.63 8.81
C SER A 69 58.38 -6.35 8.36
N THR A 70 57.66 -5.49 7.64
CA THR A 70 58.10 -4.14 7.34
C THR A 70 56.96 -3.15 7.58
N ASP A 71 57.33 -2.00 8.13
CA ASP A 71 56.42 -0.93 8.45
C ASP A 71 56.53 0.19 7.40
N ASN A 72 55.36 0.74 6.98
CA ASN A 72 55.24 1.82 6.04
C ASN A 72 56.05 1.63 4.75
N PRO A 73 56.00 0.47 4.05
CA PRO A 73 56.67 0.28 2.80
C PRO A 73 56.05 1.22 1.72
N LYS A 74 56.88 1.68 0.79
CA LYS A 74 56.35 2.41 -0.35
C LYS A 74 56.00 1.42 -1.47
N ILE A 75 54.71 1.27 -1.73
CA ILE A 75 54.23 0.42 -2.81
C ILE A 75 53.55 1.25 -3.84
N THR A 76 53.95 1.04 -5.10
CA THR A 76 53.35 1.69 -6.26
C THR A 76 53.01 0.60 -7.27
N TYR A 77 51.75 0.52 -7.67
CA TYR A 77 51.31 -0.31 -8.79
C TYR A 77 51.19 0.56 -10.04
N GLN A 78 52.11 0.40 -10.97
CA GLN A 78 52.37 1.35 -12.06
C GLN A 78 52.64 2.76 -11.49
N ASP A 79 51.68 3.68 -11.56
CA ASP A 79 51.83 5.05 -11.02
C ASP A 79 50.91 5.31 -9.80
N ILE A 80 50.21 4.29 -9.30
CA ILE A 80 49.24 4.43 -8.20
C ILE A 80 49.92 4.02 -6.90
N LYS A 81 50.10 4.97 -5.99
CA LYS A 81 50.58 4.69 -4.63
C LYS A 81 49.52 3.92 -3.82
N ILE A 82 49.88 2.75 -3.28
CA ILE A 82 49.06 1.98 -2.39
C ILE A 82 49.48 2.28 -0.96
N PRO A 83 48.59 2.85 -0.11
CA PRO A 83 48.94 3.29 1.23
C PRO A 83 48.98 2.11 2.22
N VAL A 84 49.99 1.27 2.08
CA VAL A 84 50.26 0.14 2.99
C VAL A 84 51.03 0.61 4.20
N THR A 85 50.51 0.24 5.38
CA THR A 85 51.16 0.59 6.68
C THR A 85 51.99 -0.53 7.23
N GLU A 86 51.69 -1.78 6.92
CA GLU A 86 52.42 -2.96 7.43
C GLU A 86 52.32 -4.09 6.40
N ILE A 87 53.41 -4.80 6.19
CA ILE A 87 53.43 -6.09 5.48
C ILE A 87 54.10 -7.13 6.36
N LYS A 88 53.48 -8.32 6.39
CA LYS A 88 54.08 -9.54 7.01
C LYS A 88 54.12 -10.62 5.95
N ILE A 89 55.29 -11.21 5.76
CA ILE A 89 55.54 -12.28 4.79
C ILE A 89 55.96 -13.51 5.57
N TYR A 90 55.19 -14.56 5.53
CA TYR A 90 55.50 -15.85 6.13
C TYR A 90 56.23 -16.73 5.12
N SER A 91 57.32 -17.32 5.55
CA SER A 91 58.15 -18.22 4.77
C SER A 91 58.60 -19.40 5.63
N LYS A 92 59.05 -20.49 4.98
CA LYS A 92 59.61 -21.63 5.69
C LYS A 92 60.97 -21.29 6.25
N ILE A 93 61.28 -21.75 7.49
CA ILE A 93 62.51 -21.47 8.23
C ILE A 93 63.74 -21.90 7.41
N ASN A 94 63.76 -23.12 6.89
CA ASN A 94 64.88 -23.66 6.12
C ASN A 94 65.19 -22.80 4.89
N LYS A 95 64.17 -22.25 4.22
CA LYS A 95 64.37 -21.36 3.05
C LYS A 95 64.98 -20.01 3.42
N ILE A 96 64.56 -19.46 4.60
CA ILE A 96 65.11 -18.20 5.09
C ILE A 96 66.60 -18.39 5.47
N LEU A 97 66.98 -19.52 6.07
CA LEU A 97 68.33 -19.87 6.39
C LEU A 97 69.19 -19.99 5.12
N ASP A 98 68.66 -20.54 4.06
CA ASP A 98 69.30 -20.65 2.73
C ASP A 98 69.32 -19.30 1.99
N SER A 99 68.97 -18.20 2.59
CA SER A 99 68.81 -16.88 1.95
C SER A 99 67.80 -16.89 0.75
N LYS A 100 66.83 -17.81 0.78
CA LYS A 100 65.72 -17.90 -0.19
C LYS A 100 64.43 -17.57 0.50
N ILE A 101 63.48 -17.04 -0.23
CA ILE A 101 62.13 -16.71 0.30
C ILE A 101 61.12 -17.56 -0.48
N GLU A 102 60.44 -18.50 0.21
CA GLU A 102 59.28 -19.23 -0.35
C GLU A 102 58.04 -18.64 0.31
N LEU A 103 57.31 -17.80 -0.44
CA LEU A 103 56.09 -17.14 0.06
C LEU A 103 55.00 -18.17 0.32
N SER A 104 54.52 -18.26 1.56
CA SER A 104 53.42 -19.12 1.96
C SER A 104 52.16 -18.31 2.32
N GLN A 105 52.38 -17.15 2.94
CA GLN A 105 51.31 -16.26 3.34
C GLN A 105 51.79 -14.81 3.35
N ILE A 106 50.95 -13.89 2.83
CA ILE A 106 51.17 -12.45 2.88
C ILE A 106 50.02 -11.82 3.65
N ILE A 107 50.37 -11.04 4.68
CA ILE A 107 49.40 -10.21 5.40
C ILE A 107 49.81 -8.76 5.22
N PHE A 108 48.89 -7.93 4.74
CA PHE A 108 49.18 -6.50 4.62
C PHE A 108 47.97 -5.64 5.03
N ARG A 109 48.28 -4.46 5.54
CA ARG A 109 47.34 -3.50 6.09
C ARG A 109 47.36 -2.22 5.25
N VAL A 110 46.15 -1.78 4.85
CA VAL A 110 45.96 -0.56 4.06
C VAL A 110 45.15 0.46 4.85
N LYS A 111 45.47 1.74 4.76
CA LYS A 111 44.72 2.85 5.36
C LYS A 111 44.49 3.97 4.34
N LYS A 112 43.29 4.60 4.44
CA LYS A 112 42.95 5.81 3.65
C LYS A 112 43.17 5.65 2.14
N PHE A 113 42.61 4.58 1.56
CA PHE A 113 42.76 4.31 0.13
C PHE A 113 41.49 4.66 -0.65
N LYS A 114 41.57 5.63 -1.55
CA LYS A 114 40.44 6.12 -2.33
C LYS A 114 39.93 5.06 -3.31
N ILE A 115 38.61 4.89 -3.42
CA ILE A 115 37.97 3.94 -4.35
C ILE A 115 38.36 4.21 -5.80
N ASN A 116 38.49 5.47 -6.20
CA ASN A 116 38.91 5.81 -7.56
C ASN A 116 40.28 5.24 -7.92
N ASN A 117 41.22 5.15 -6.95
CA ASN A 117 42.53 4.53 -7.17
C ASN A 117 42.38 3.00 -7.30
N ILE A 118 41.50 2.40 -6.49
CA ILE A 118 41.19 0.97 -6.60
C ILE A 118 40.57 0.65 -7.96
N GLN A 119 39.69 1.51 -8.47
CA GLN A 119 39.10 1.37 -9.81
C GLN A 119 40.15 1.42 -10.90
N LYS A 120 41.11 2.34 -10.84
CA LYS A 120 42.24 2.41 -11.78
C LYS A 120 43.07 1.12 -11.79
N ILE A 121 43.31 0.52 -10.61
CA ILE A 121 43.96 -0.79 -10.49
C ILE A 121 43.09 -1.88 -11.08
N ALA A 122 41.80 -1.89 -10.74
CA ALA A 122 40.84 -2.90 -11.19
C ALA A 122 40.70 -2.96 -12.72
N VAL A 123 40.75 -1.83 -13.43
CA VAL A 123 40.69 -1.83 -14.91
C VAL A 123 41.71 -2.79 -15.53
N ARG A 124 42.85 -2.99 -14.88
CA ARG A 124 44.00 -3.77 -15.36
C ARG A 124 43.97 -5.25 -15.00
N ILE A 125 43.02 -5.67 -14.15
CA ILE A 125 42.84 -7.06 -13.76
C ILE A 125 41.91 -7.77 -14.76
N LYS A 126 41.95 -9.09 -14.81
CA LYS A 126 41.08 -9.92 -15.67
C LYS A 126 39.60 -9.48 -15.60
N PRO A 127 38.88 -9.39 -16.71
CA PRO A 127 37.49 -8.99 -16.75
C PRO A 127 36.58 -9.93 -15.93
N SER A 128 35.61 -9.34 -15.22
CA SER A 128 34.50 -10.07 -14.57
C SER A 128 33.27 -9.18 -14.48
N ASN A 129 32.09 -9.79 -14.41
CA ASN A 129 30.82 -9.06 -14.26
C ASN A 129 30.81 -8.19 -12.99
N PHE A 130 31.39 -8.68 -11.91
CA PHE A 130 31.50 -7.92 -10.65
C PHE A 130 32.38 -6.69 -10.82
N LYS A 131 33.53 -6.85 -11.47
CA LYS A 131 34.42 -5.72 -11.77
C LYS A 131 33.75 -4.66 -12.62
N THR A 132 33.03 -5.04 -13.66
CA THR A 132 32.31 -4.12 -14.53
C THR A 132 31.23 -3.36 -13.74
N TYR A 133 30.48 -4.05 -12.88
CA TYR A 133 29.50 -3.41 -12.00
C TYR A 133 30.17 -2.41 -11.04
N PHE A 134 31.28 -2.80 -10.40
CA PHE A 134 32.04 -1.96 -9.48
C PHE A 134 32.55 -0.69 -10.16
N LEU A 135 33.15 -0.81 -11.33
CA LEU A 135 33.71 0.31 -12.09
C LEU A 135 32.64 1.32 -12.53
N ASN A 136 31.48 0.84 -12.92
CA ASN A 136 30.42 1.66 -13.49
C ASN A 136 29.50 2.30 -12.45
N ASN A 137 29.44 1.76 -11.24
CA ASN A 137 28.40 2.13 -10.29
C ASN A 137 28.91 2.77 -8.99
N LEU A 138 30.20 2.67 -8.67
CA LEU A 138 30.78 3.38 -7.53
C LEU A 138 31.51 4.63 -8.00
N ASN A 139 31.20 5.78 -7.42
CA ASN A 139 31.76 7.05 -7.89
C ASN A 139 32.80 7.62 -6.92
N GLU A 140 32.60 7.45 -5.64
CA GLU A 140 33.42 8.04 -4.57
C GLU A 140 33.56 7.07 -3.41
N GLY A 141 34.40 7.41 -2.45
CA GLY A 141 34.57 6.66 -1.22
C GLY A 141 36.02 6.33 -0.90
N GLU A 142 36.23 5.79 0.28
CA GLU A 142 37.55 5.37 0.74
C GLU A 142 37.51 4.11 1.60
N ILE A 143 38.51 3.27 1.47
CA ILE A 143 38.86 2.28 2.48
C ILE A 143 39.52 3.04 3.63
N GLU A 144 38.86 3.13 4.78
CA GLU A 144 39.44 3.75 5.97
C GLU A 144 40.58 2.91 6.54
N LYS A 145 40.35 1.60 6.60
CA LYS A 145 41.34 0.59 7.00
C LYS A 145 40.93 -0.77 6.44
N ALA A 146 41.90 -1.56 6.00
CA ALA A 146 41.68 -2.95 5.60
C ALA A 146 42.90 -3.82 5.93
N LEU A 147 42.64 -5.05 6.31
CA LEU A 147 43.61 -6.11 6.51
C LEU A 147 43.36 -7.19 5.50
N PHE A 148 44.37 -7.51 4.71
CA PHE A 148 44.35 -8.59 3.74
C PHE A 148 45.26 -9.72 4.21
N ASN A 149 44.82 -10.96 4.14
CA ASN A 149 45.52 -12.16 4.46
C ASN A 149 45.39 -13.12 3.28
N ILE A 150 46.49 -13.40 2.61
CA ILE A 150 46.53 -14.17 1.38
C ILE A 150 47.45 -15.38 1.57
N LYS A 151 46.93 -16.59 1.40
CA LYS A 151 47.74 -17.82 1.38
C LYS A 151 48.06 -18.19 -0.08
N ILE A 152 49.30 -18.51 -0.33
CA ILE A 152 49.88 -18.74 -1.63
C ILE A 152 50.45 -20.16 -1.68
N GLY A 153 50.18 -20.88 -2.75
CA GLY A 153 50.73 -22.22 -3.04
C GLY A 153 52.13 -22.18 -3.61
N LYS A 154 52.69 -23.37 -3.87
CA LYS A 154 54.06 -23.54 -4.37
C LYS A 154 54.30 -22.81 -5.70
N ASN A 155 53.32 -22.76 -6.59
CA ASN A 155 53.37 -22.09 -7.89
C ASN A 155 52.82 -20.67 -7.86
N PHE A 156 52.74 -20.03 -6.68
CA PHE A 156 52.10 -18.73 -6.44
C PHE A 156 50.62 -18.68 -6.79
N GLU A 157 49.97 -19.83 -6.82
CA GLU A 157 48.53 -19.90 -6.93
C GLU A 157 47.87 -19.39 -5.64
N LEU A 158 46.76 -18.64 -5.79
CA LEU A 158 45.96 -18.19 -4.66
C LEU A 158 45.15 -19.36 -4.10
N ILE A 159 45.52 -19.85 -2.89
CA ILE A 159 44.81 -20.94 -2.21
C ILE A 159 43.64 -20.39 -1.41
N GLU A 160 43.89 -19.37 -0.62
CA GLU A 160 42.90 -18.80 0.29
C GLU A 160 43.16 -17.29 0.45
N TYR A 161 42.09 -16.54 0.50
CA TYR A 161 42.19 -15.13 0.90
C TYR A 161 41.15 -14.82 1.97
N LYS A 162 41.53 -13.89 2.87
CA LYS A 162 40.62 -13.28 3.82
C LYS A 162 40.92 -11.80 3.89
N ALA A 163 39.87 -10.98 3.73
CA ALA A 163 39.99 -9.55 3.86
C ALA A 163 38.93 -9.03 4.83
N ASN A 164 39.31 -8.10 5.68
CA ASN A 164 38.38 -7.38 6.54
C ASN A 164 38.75 -5.91 6.61
N GLY A 165 37.75 -5.06 6.83
CA GLY A 165 38.00 -3.63 6.85
C GLY A 165 36.76 -2.77 6.99
N THR A 166 36.98 -1.47 6.91
CA THR A 166 35.93 -0.45 6.97
C THR A 166 36.01 0.43 5.73
N ILE A 167 34.86 0.64 5.09
CA ILE A 167 34.69 1.53 3.95
C ILE A 167 33.76 2.67 4.37
N LYS A 168 34.03 3.89 3.91
CA LYS A 168 33.25 5.09 4.24
C LYS A 168 33.03 5.98 3.02
N LYS A 169 31.96 6.78 3.08
CA LYS A 169 31.65 7.86 2.11
C LYS A 169 31.51 7.36 0.67
N VAL A 170 30.99 6.15 0.47
CA VAL A 170 30.76 5.63 -0.88
C VAL A 170 29.46 6.21 -1.43
N ASN A 171 29.52 6.69 -2.68
CA ASN A 171 28.35 7.01 -3.47
C ASN A 171 28.20 5.95 -4.56
N ALA A 172 27.03 5.32 -4.64
CA ALA A 172 26.75 4.24 -5.57
C ALA A 172 25.52 4.52 -6.43
N LYS A 173 25.63 4.31 -7.75
CA LYS A 173 24.50 4.31 -8.68
C LYS A 173 24.04 2.87 -8.91
N ILE A 174 22.79 2.54 -8.56
CA ILE A 174 22.27 1.17 -8.71
C ILE A 174 21.59 0.98 -10.08
N LYS A 175 21.01 2.02 -10.62
CA LYS A 175 20.39 2.12 -11.94
C LYS A 175 20.42 3.57 -12.35
N ASN A 176 20.15 3.89 -13.61
CA ASN A 176 20.32 5.22 -14.19
C ASN A 176 19.81 6.40 -13.32
N ASP A 177 18.85 6.13 -12.42
CA ASP A 177 18.21 7.18 -11.62
C ASP A 177 18.25 6.93 -10.09
N ILE A 178 18.90 5.84 -9.62
CA ILE A 178 18.96 5.50 -8.19
C ILE A 178 20.37 5.70 -7.69
N GLU A 179 20.60 6.78 -6.96
CA GLU A 179 21.87 7.08 -6.31
C GLU A 179 21.74 6.94 -4.79
N ILE A 180 22.56 6.05 -4.21
CA ILE A 180 22.68 5.89 -2.75
C ILE A 180 23.95 6.62 -2.31
N LYS A 181 23.82 7.53 -1.34
CA LYS A 181 24.91 8.40 -0.89
C LYS A 181 25.41 8.03 0.51
N ASN A 182 26.65 8.42 0.79
CA ASN A 182 27.28 8.28 2.09
C ASN A 182 27.23 6.85 2.65
N ILE A 183 27.41 5.84 1.78
CA ILE A 183 27.44 4.45 2.21
C ILE A 183 28.70 4.23 3.03
N GLY A 184 28.54 3.70 4.25
CA GLY A 184 29.60 3.23 5.11
C GLY A 184 29.29 1.83 5.61
N PHE A 185 30.31 0.97 5.73
CA PHE A 185 30.14 -0.38 6.23
C PHE A 185 31.46 -1.03 6.65
N ASN A 186 31.35 -2.08 7.46
CA ASN A 186 32.44 -3.01 7.74
C ASN A 186 32.24 -4.26 6.88
N PHE A 187 33.36 -4.85 6.43
CA PHE A 187 33.31 -6.09 5.65
C PHE A 187 34.29 -7.15 6.16
N ILE A 188 33.92 -8.41 5.98
CA ILE A 188 34.75 -9.60 6.11
C ILE A 188 34.45 -10.45 4.89
N VAL A 189 35.46 -10.76 4.10
CA VAL A 189 35.33 -11.52 2.85
C VAL A 189 36.38 -12.61 2.80
N ASP A 190 35.98 -13.80 2.45
CA ASP A 190 36.85 -14.92 2.12
C ASP A 190 36.38 -15.64 0.85
N ASN A 191 36.94 -16.81 0.55
CA ASN A 191 36.62 -17.58 -0.67
C ASN A 191 35.12 -17.89 -0.80
N ASN A 192 34.44 -18.22 0.30
CA ASN A 192 33.07 -18.75 0.33
C ASN A 192 32.05 -17.74 0.88
N LEU A 193 32.47 -16.91 1.80
CA LEU A 193 31.59 -16.02 2.56
C LEU A 193 31.99 -14.55 2.39
N SER A 194 30.99 -13.71 2.25
CA SER A 194 31.16 -12.26 2.42
C SER A 194 30.13 -11.75 3.42
N LEU A 195 30.60 -11.13 4.49
CA LEU A 195 29.79 -10.47 5.50
C LEU A 195 30.03 -8.97 5.43
N ILE A 196 28.98 -8.22 5.24
CA ILE A 196 28.97 -6.77 5.29
C ILE A 196 28.03 -6.37 6.41
N ASN A 197 28.51 -5.58 7.36
CA ASN A 197 27.73 -5.18 8.53
C ASN A 197 27.91 -3.70 8.86
N SER A 198 27.10 -3.19 9.79
CA SER A 198 27.07 -1.78 10.18
C SER A 198 26.84 -0.86 8.96
N ILE A 199 26.02 -1.31 8.01
CA ILE A 199 25.72 -0.52 6.81
C ILE A 199 24.89 0.68 7.21
N ASN A 200 25.40 1.88 6.85
CA ASN A 200 24.69 3.14 6.93
C ASN A 200 24.71 3.81 5.55
N ALA A 201 23.60 4.40 5.15
CA ALA A 201 23.47 5.03 3.85
C ALA A 201 22.31 6.04 3.83
N ASN A 202 22.25 6.86 2.80
CA ASN A 202 21.15 7.78 2.53
C ASN A 202 20.64 7.57 1.09
N TYR A 203 19.35 7.34 0.96
CA TYR A 203 18.67 7.28 -0.32
C TYR A 203 17.47 8.24 -0.34
N GLU A 204 17.60 9.37 -1.04
CA GLU A 204 16.53 10.37 -1.21
C GLU A 204 15.80 10.75 0.09
N GLY A 205 16.53 10.94 1.19
CA GLY A 205 15.99 11.27 2.51
C GLY A 205 15.59 10.07 3.38
N ILE A 206 15.70 8.85 2.86
CA ILE A 206 15.59 7.63 3.65
C ILE A 206 16.96 7.35 4.27
N LEU A 207 17.05 7.37 5.60
CA LEU A 207 18.26 7.01 6.32
C LEU A 207 18.26 5.50 6.58
N ILE A 208 19.24 4.81 6.00
CA ILE A 208 19.48 3.38 6.22
C ILE A 208 20.49 3.24 7.36
N SER A 209 20.22 2.38 8.31
CA SER A 209 21.10 2.12 9.46
C SER A 209 21.09 0.66 9.88
N ASN A 210 22.13 0.26 10.61
CA ASN A 210 22.28 -1.09 11.18
C ASN A 210 22.12 -2.21 10.14
N GLY A 211 22.51 -1.92 8.89
CA GLY A 211 22.39 -2.87 7.81
C GLY A 211 23.42 -3.98 7.90
N SER A 212 23.02 -5.19 7.48
CA SER A 212 23.92 -6.32 7.30
C SER A 212 23.55 -7.09 6.03
N ILE A 213 24.57 -7.58 5.32
CA ILE A 213 24.44 -8.44 4.15
C ILE A 213 25.39 -9.61 4.31
N GLU A 214 24.88 -10.80 4.11
CA GLU A 214 25.61 -12.05 4.04
C GLU A 214 25.50 -12.62 2.63
N LEU A 215 26.64 -12.95 2.03
CA LEU A 215 26.73 -13.56 0.72
C LEU A 215 27.49 -14.87 0.83
N GLN A 216 26.85 -16.00 0.48
CA GLN A 216 27.40 -17.34 0.46
C GLN A 216 27.55 -17.85 -0.99
N ARG A 217 28.65 -18.58 -1.28
CA ARG A 217 29.05 -19.03 -2.65
C ARG A 217 29.24 -20.53 -2.77
N GLU A 218 28.57 -21.37 -2.01
CA GLU A 218 28.79 -22.82 -2.01
C GLU A 218 28.19 -23.52 -3.26
N THR A 219 26.88 -23.50 -3.41
CA THR A 219 26.14 -24.18 -4.48
C THR A 219 25.55 -23.24 -5.54
N GLY A 220 25.83 -21.98 -5.43
CA GLY A 220 25.33 -20.84 -6.19
C GLY A 220 25.64 -19.57 -5.41
N ILE A 221 24.83 -18.55 -5.57
CA ILE A 221 24.95 -17.34 -4.78
C ILE A 221 23.67 -17.15 -3.98
N GLU A 222 23.80 -17.15 -2.65
CA GLU A 222 22.73 -16.75 -1.75
C GLU A 222 23.12 -15.44 -1.08
N ILE A 223 22.22 -14.45 -1.13
CA ILE A 223 22.40 -13.13 -0.52
C ILE A 223 21.26 -12.91 0.47
N LYS A 224 21.57 -12.83 1.74
CA LYS A 224 20.65 -12.45 2.82
C LYS A 224 21.01 -11.08 3.34
N GLY A 225 20.03 -10.27 3.63
CA GLY A 225 20.31 -8.97 4.25
C GLY A 225 19.16 -8.44 5.06
N LYS A 226 19.51 -7.56 5.98
CA LYS A 226 18.55 -6.80 6.78
C LYS A 226 19.06 -5.39 7.02
N PHE A 227 18.15 -4.43 7.13
CA PHE A 227 18.50 -3.05 7.48
C PHE A 227 17.27 -2.32 8.04
N ASN A 228 17.51 -1.30 8.83
CA ASN A 228 16.49 -0.37 9.28
C ASN A 228 16.47 0.85 8.35
N SER A 229 15.28 1.38 8.07
CA SER A 229 15.11 2.65 7.40
C SER A 229 14.33 3.62 8.28
N GLN A 230 14.80 4.85 8.38
CA GLN A 230 14.04 5.99 8.91
C GLN A 230 13.51 6.77 7.72
N LEU A 231 12.20 6.95 7.71
CA LEU A 231 11.47 7.66 6.66
C LEU A 231 11.20 9.09 7.14
N ASN A 232 11.62 10.05 6.35
CA ASN A 232 11.18 11.44 6.43
C ASN A 232 11.06 11.92 5.00
N ILE A 233 9.92 11.61 4.39
CA ILE A 233 9.74 11.64 2.94
C ILE A 233 8.63 12.62 2.61
N ASN A 234 8.89 13.53 1.68
CA ASN A 234 7.92 14.44 1.09
C ASN A 234 7.57 14.04 -0.35
N LYS A 235 6.67 14.80 -0.98
CA LYS A 235 6.21 14.60 -2.35
C LYS A 235 7.35 14.47 -3.36
N ASN A 236 8.38 15.33 -3.28
CA ASN A 236 9.48 15.33 -4.25
C ASN A 236 10.32 14.05 -4.17
N GLN A 237 10.59 13.60 -2.95
CA GLN A 237 11.30 12.35 -2.69
C GLN A 237 10.47 11.13 -3.11
N LEU A 238 9.16 11.11 -2.82
CA LEU A 238 8.25 10.04 -3.28
C LEU A 238 8.23 9.94 -4.80
N ASN A 239 8.24 11.06 -5.51
CA ASN A 239 8.28 11.06 -6.97
C ASN A 239 9.57 10.46 -7.54
N LYS A 240 10.71 10.61 -6.85
CA LYS A 240 11.97 9.98 -7.23
C LYS A 240 11.99 8.49 -6.91
N ILE A 241 11.49 8.10 -5.73
CA ILE A 241 11.45 6.71 -5.28
C ILE A 241 10.48 5.86 -6.10
N ALA A 242 9.30 6.42 -6.41
CA ALA A 242 8.22 5.73 -7.11
C ALA A 242 7.66 6.53 -8.30
N PRO A 243 8.47 6.82 -9.34
CA PRO A 243 8.12 7.75 -10.42
C PRO A 243 6.94 7.30 -11.29
N LYS A 244 6.58 6.01 -11.25
CA LYS A 244 5.45 5.45 -12.02
C LYS A 244 4.10 5.54 -11.30
N VAL A 245 4.08 5.91 -10.02
CA VAL A 245 2.85 6.00 -9.22
C VAL A 245 2.21 7.37 -9.42
N LYS A 246 1.21 7.43 -10.30
CA LYS A 246 0.48 8.68 -10.64
C LYS A 246 -0.11 9.38 -9.40
N PHE A 247 -0.57 8.61 -8.42
CA PHE A 247 -1.14 9.15 -7.18
C PHE A 247 -0.15 10.03 -6.41
N PHE A 248 1.13 9.63 -6.33
CA PHE A 248 2.17 10.40 -5.65
C PHE A 248 2.50 11.69 -6.41
N LYS A 249 2.46 11.66 -7.74
CA LYS A 249 2.69 12.86 -8.56
C LYS A 249 1.60 13.90 -8.37
N LYS A 250 0.34 13.44 -8.26
CA LYS A 250 -0.83 14.33 -8.21
C LYS A 250 -1.00 14.97 -6.83
N ASN A 251 -0.82 14.22 -5.76
CA ASN A 251 -1.13 14.64 -4.40
C ASN A 251 0.12 15.10 -3.63
N ASN A 252 -0.07 15.92 -2.58
CA ASN A 252 0.99 16.23 -1.63
C ASN A 252 0.97 15.21 -0.50
N ILE A 253 2.09 14.48 -0.33
CA ILE A 253 2.19 13.38 0.62
C ILE A 253 3.47 13.56 1.43
N GLU A 254 3.32 13.41 2.74
CA GLU A 254 4.41 13.41 3.70
C GLU A 254 4.31 12.15 4.56
N ILE A 255 5.45 11.50 4.81
CA ILE A 255 5.52 10.24 5.56
C ILE A 255 6.69 10.31 6.53
N GLU A 256 6.42 10.03 7.80
CA GLU A 256 7.43 9.88 8.85
C GLU A 256 7.25 8.54 9.55
N GLY A 257 8.32 7.78 9.70
CA GLY A 257 8.25 6.46 10.33
C GLY A 257 9.55 5.68 10.27
N SER A 258 9.48 4.43 10.62
CA SER A 258 10.63 3.51 10.57
C SER A 258 10.21 2.12 10.14
N LEU A 259 11.02 1.50 9.29
CA LEU A 259 10.79 0.15 8.80
C LEU A 259 12.05 -0.70 8.95
N LEU A 260 11.88 -1.95 9.35
CA LEU A 260 12.86 -3.02 9.23
C LEU A 260 12.64 -3.72 7.90
N HIS A 261 13.71 -3.95 7.17
CA HIS A 261 13.71 -4.66 5.90
C HIS A 261 14.55 -5.92 6.00
N GLU A 262 14.05 -7.01 5.44
CA GLU A 262 14.75 -8.30 5.34
C GLU A 262 14.59 -8.84 3.92
N PHE A 263 15.66 -9.38 3.36
CA PHE A 263 15.62 -10.00 2.04
C PHE A 263 16.50 -11.25 1.95
N ASN A 264 16.10 -12.17 1.09
CA ASN A 264 16.86 -13.35 0.71
C ASN A 264 16.74 -13.53 -0.81
N LEU A 265 17.89 -13.54 -1.49
CA LEU A 265 18.01 -13.69 -2.95
C LEU A 265 18.86 -14.90 -3.25
N LYS A 266 18.38 -15.82 -4.08
CA LYS A 266 19.12 -16.99 -4.52
C LYS A 266 19.32 -16.97 -6.03
N PHE A 267 20.57 -17.17 -6.45
CA PHE A 267 20.96 -17.23 -7.84
C PHE A 267 21.65 -18.55 -8.14
N ASN A 268 21.54 -19.03 -9.37
CA ASN A 268 22.39 -20.10 -9.85
C ASN A 268 23.78 -19.59 -10.26
N LYS A 269 24.67 -20.49 -10.68
CA LYS A 269 26.04 -20.14 -11.15
C LYS A 269 26.06 -19.14 -12.31
N ASN A 270 24.99 -19.07 -13.11
CA ASN A 270 24.85 -18.13 -14.23
C ASN A 270 24.13 -16.83 -13.85
N LEU A 271 24.03 -16.50 -12.56
CA LEU A 271 23.37 -15.30 -12.00
C LEU A 271 21.87 -15.20 -12.33
N LYS A 272 21.21 -16.30 -12.72
CA LYS A 272 19.75 -16.32 -12.90
C LYS A 272 19.08 -16.45 -11.54
N VAL A 273 18.10 -15.58 -11.26
CA VAL A 273 17.32 -15.58 -10.01
C VAL A 273 16.52 -16.87 -9.88
N LEU A 274 16.87 -17.70 -8.90
CA LEU A 274 16.17 -18.93 -8.54
C LEU A 274 15.01 -18.64 -7.59
N ASN A 275 15.26 -17.84 -6.56
CA ASN A 275 14.27 -17.45 -5.58
C ASN A 275 14.54 -16.04 -5.07
N TYR A 276 13.49 -15.35 -4.61
CA TYR A 276 13.61 -14.14 -3.84
C TYR A 276 12.49 -14.07 -2.79
N GLU A 277 12.85 -13.55 -1.64
CA GLU A 277 11.94 -13.15 -0.57
C GLU A 277 12.34 -11.78 -0.08
N TYR A 278 11.36 -10.92 0.14
CA TYR A 278 11.53 -9.61 0.76
C TYR A 278 10.41 -9.41 1.77
N LYS A 279 10.77 -8.95 2.96
CA LYS A 279 9.84 -8.57 4.00
C LYS A 279 10.20 -7.17 4.49
N SER A 280 9.19 -6.39 4.79
CA SER A 280 9.36 -5.13 5.49
C SER A 280 8.28 -4.99 6.54
N SER A 281 8.66 -4.59 7.75
CA SER A 281 7.74 -4.37 8.85
C SER A 281 8.16 -3.16 9.68
N GLY A 282 7.18 -2.45 10.25
CA GLY A 282 7.45 -1.30 11.08
C GLY A 282 6.24 -0.42 11.28
N GLU A 283 6.50 0.85 11.58
CA GLU A 283 5.44 1.80 11.89
C GLU A 283 5.65 3.14 11.17
N ILE A 284 4.60 3.61 10.53
CA ILE A 284 4.47 5.00 10.10
C ILE A 284 3.89 5.77 11.28
N LEU A 285 4.71 6.61 11.90
CA LEU A 285 4.33 7.40 13.07
C LEU A 285 3.25 8.42 12.71
N ARG A 286 3.47 9.09 11.58
CA ARG A 286 2.50 10.02 10.98
C ARG A 286 2.67 10.08 9.46
N SER A 287 1.55 10.26 8.79
CA SER A 287 1.52 10.56 7.36
C SER A 287 0.37 11.51 7.06
N GLN A 288 0.56 12.36 6.07
CA GLN A 288 -0.43 13.31 5.59
C GLN A 288 -0.58 13.17 4.09
N ILE A 289 -1.82 13.14 3.63
CA ILE A 289 -2.18 13.20 2.22
C ILE A 289 -3.06 14.42 2.00
N ILE A 290 -2.60 15.39 1.21
CA ILE A 290 -3.41 16.50 0.73
C ILE A 290 -3.75 16.22 -0.72
N LEU A 291 -5.03 16.02 -1.00
CA LEU A 291 -5.54 15.73 -2.33
C LEU A 291 -5.46 16.98 -3.20
N SER A 292 -5.00 16.82 -4.44
CA SER A 292 -4.96 17.91 -5.42
C SER A 292 -6.36 18.40 -5.83
N GLU A 293 -7.33 17.52 -5.78
CA GLU A 293 -8.74 17.79 -5.99
C GLU A 293 -9.51 17.37 -4.76
N VAL A 294 -10.44 18.22 -4.33
CA VAL A 294 -11.32 17.93 -3.19
C VAL A 294 -12.18 16.71 -3.52
N PHE A 295 -12.14 15.69 -2.68
CA PHE A 295 -13.02 14.54 -2.83
C PHE A 295 -14.44 14.93 -2.43
N LYS A 296 -15.35 14.89 -3.39
CA LYS A 296 -16.78 15.14 -3.24
C LYS A 296 -17.56 13.89 -3.61
N ASN A 297 -18.52 13.53 -2.79
CA ASN A 297 -19.39 12.38 -3.02
C ASN A 297 -20.79 12.68 -2.48
N ASN A 298 -21.82 12.18 -3.15
CA ASN A 298 -23.22 12.36 -2.74
C ASN A 298 -23.60 11.62 -1.44
N PHE A 299 -22.76 10.68 -1.01
CA PHE A 299 -22.97 9.91 0.23
C PHE A 299 -22.28 10.53 1.44
N ILE A 300 -21.29 11.38 1.26
CA ILE A 300 -20.53 12.00 2.36
C ILE A 300 -20.85 13.49 2.38
N GLU A 301 -21.32 13.98 3.53
CA GLU A 301 -21.74 15.38 3.68
C GLU A 301 -20.56 16.35 3.57
N LYS A 302 -19.40 15.94 4.07
CA LYS A 302 -18.20 16.78 4.12
C LYS A 302 -17.28 16.51 2.93
N ASN A 303 -16.79 17.58 2.34
CA ASN A 303 -15.73 17.49 1.33
C ASN A 303 -14.40 17.13 1.99
N ILE A 304 -13.73 16.10 1.48
CA ILE A 304 -12.44 15.64 2.00
C ILE A 304 -11.32 16.16 1.11
N GLN A 305 -10.42 16.94 1.69
CA GLN A 305 -9.21 17.42 1.02
C GLN A 305 -7.93 16.88 1.66
N LYS A 306 -7.99 16.59 2.97
CA LYS A 306 -6.84 16.13 3.76
C LYS A 306 -7.17 14.84 4.47
N ILE A 307 -6.23 13.91 4.46
CA ILE A 307 -6.31 12.65 5.21
C ILE A 307 -5.01 12.51 6.01
N LEU A 308 -5.15 12.29 7.29
CA LEU A 308 -4.04 12.10 8.23
C LEU A 308 -4.03 10.65 8.71
N PHE A 309 -2.83 10.12 8.86
CA PHE A 309 -2.61 8.80 9.44
C PHE A 309 -1.66 8.89 10.62
N LYS A 310 -1.91 8.08 11.65
CA LYS A 310 -1.06 7.95 12.84
C LYS A 310 -0.89 6.50 13.23
N LYS A 311 0.29 6.16 13.78
CA LYS A 311 0.58 4.84 14.36
C LYS A 311 0.16 3.70 13.43
N THR A 312 0.53 3.82 12.15
CA THR A 312 0.18 2.83 11.14
C THR A 312 1.24 1.75 11.08
N LYS A 313 0.91 0.55 11.53
CA LYS A 313 1.74 -0.65 11.34
C LYS A 313 1.73 -1.02 9.87
N VAL A 314 2.89 -1.33 9.35
CA VAL A 314 3.11 -1.70 7.95
C VAL A 314 3.76 -3.08 7.92
N GLU A 315 3.20 -3.98 7.13
CA GLU A 315 3.81 -5.27 6.80
C GLU A 315 3.76 -5.47 5.29
N ILE A 316 4.91 -5.74 4.70
CA ILE A 316 5.05 -5.99 3.27
C ILE A 316 5.80 -7.31 3.09
N ALA A 317 5.33 -8.17 2.21
CA ALA A 317 6.03 -9.39 1.83
C ALA A 317 5.95 -9.61 0.31
N PHE A 318 7.11 -9.81 -0.31
CA PHE A 318 7.24 -10.20 -1.71
C PHE A 318 7.98 -11.53 -1.81
N LYS A 319 7.43 -12.48 -2.56
CA LYS A 319 8.03 -13.80 -2.79
C LYS A 319 7.91 -14.19 -4.26
N LYS A 320 8.90 -14.90 -4.78
CA LYS A 320 8.83 -15.43 -6.14
C LYS A 320 7.73 -16.49 -6.28
N LYS A 321 7.58 -17.34 -5.25
CA LYS A 321 6.52 -18.35 -5.16
C LYS A 321 5.74 -18.07 -3.88
N GLY A 322 4.42 -17.88 -4.01
CA GLY A 322 3.53 -17.57 -2.88
C GLY A 322 2.82 -16.21 -3.04
N LYS A 323 2.00 -15.87 -2.06
CA LYS A 323 1.24 -14.62 -2.07
C LYS A 323 2.12 -13.44 -1.66
N ASN A 324 2.06 -12.38 -2.44
CA ASN A 324 2.64 -11.08 -2.08
C ASN A 324 1.59 -10.32 -1.26
N LEU A 325 2.01 -9.72 -0.17
CA LEU A 325 1.11 -9.14 0.83
C LEU A 325 1.53 -7.72 1.19
N LEU A 326 0.54 -6.85 1.34
CA LEU A 326 0.64 -5.56 2.01
C LEU A 326 -0.44 -5.52 3.10
N VAL A 327 -0.06 -5.22 4.34
CA VAL A 327 -0.97 -4.95 5.45
C VAL A 327 -0.67 -3.58 6.02
N LEU A 328 -1.70 -2.77 6.16
CA LEU A 328 -1.68 -1.50 6.85
C LEU A 328 -2.73 -1.56 7.96
N ASP A 329 -2.35 -1.24 9.18
CA ASP A 329 -3.23 -1.23 10.35
C ASP A 329 -2.90 0.00 11.21
N GLY A 330 -3.85 0.90 11.42
CA GLY A 330 -3.56 2.13 12.11
C GLY A 330 -4.77 3.02 12.38
N LEU A 331 -4.49 4.30 12.53
CA LEU A 331 -5.48 5.33 12.78
C LEU A 331 -5.46 6.37 11.66
N TYR A 332 -6.65 6.81 11.22
CA TYR A 332 -6.79 7.88 10.25
C TYR A 332 -7.78 8.94 10.70
N SER A 333 -7.68 10.14 10.13
CA SER A 333 -8.60 11.25 10.36
C SER A 333 -8.75 12.11 9.11
N THR A 334 -9.92 12.69 8.92
CA THR A 334 -10.25 13.66 7.86
C THR A 334 -10.45 15.08 8.40
N ASP A 335 -10.46 15.25 9.73
CA ASP A 335 -10.75 16.52 10.42
C ASP A 335 -9.69 16.95 11.45
N GLU A 336 -8.60 16.16 11.58
CA GLU A 336 -7.51 16.36 12.58
C GLU A 336 -7.91 16.13 14.04
N LYS A 337 -9.20 16.05 14.35
CA LYS A 337 -9.71 15.98 15.72
C LYS A 337 -10.00 14.56 16.17
N LYS A 338 -10.64 13.75 15.30
CA LYS A 338 -11.06 12.40 15.64
C LYS A 338 -10.32 11.38 14.78
N TYR A 339 -9.55 10.51 15.42
CA TYR A 339 -8.87 9.41 14.76
C TYR A 339 -9.68 8.13 14.88
N LYS A 340 -9.88 7.44 13.77
CA LYS A 340 -10.62 6.20 13.60
C LYS A 340 -9.71 5.08 13.15
N LYS A 341 -10.05 3.84 13.48
CA LYS A 341 -9.26 2.67 13.07
C LYS A 341 -9.45 2.36 11.59
N PHE A 342 -8.41 1.88 10.97
CA PHE A 342 -8.48 1.28 9.64
C PHE A 342 -7.53 0.10 9.53
N GLN A 343 -7.90 -0.86 8.70
CA GLN A 343 -7.04 -1.94 8.26
C GLN A 343 -7.22 -2.14 6.76
N ILE A 344 -6.11 -2.23 6.04
CA ILE A 344 -6.08 -2.54 4.61
C ILE A 344 -5.16 -3.74 4.43
N LYS A 345 -5.67 -4.79 3.77
CA LYS A 345 -4.87 -5.92 3.32
C LYS A 345 -4.97 -6.02 1.81
N ASN A 346 -3.84 -6.17 1.15
CA ASN A 346 -3.79 -6.34 -0.29
C ASN A 346 -2.93 -7.54 -0.64
N ASN A 347 -3.46 -8.42 -1.47
CA ASN A 347 -2.70 -9.46 -2.15
C ASN A 347 -2.16 -8.87 -3.46
N LEU A 348 -0.84 -8.61 -3.51
CA LEU A 348 -0.15 -7.92 -4.60
C LEU A 348 0.12 -8.82 -5.82
N GLU A 349 -0.78 -9.71 -6.19
CA GLU A 349 -0.63 -10.52 -7.40
C GLU A 349 -0.81 -9.69 -8.68
N LYS A 350 0.06 -9.92 -9.70
CA LYS A 350 0.09 -9.10 -10.91
C LYS A 350 -1.20 -9.10 -11.72
N LYS A 351 -1.98 -10.18 -11.67
CA LYS A 351 -3.18 -10.36 -12.52
C LYS A 351 -4.50 -10.25 -11.76
N ASN A 352 -4.49 -10.43 -10.46
CA ASN A 352 -5.69 -10.41 -9.63
C ASN A 352 -5.32 -9.80 -8.27
N GLN A 353 -5.50 -8.50 -8.14
CA GLN A 353 -5.23 -7.80 -6.88
C GLN A 353 -6.47 -7.90 -6.01
N GLU A 354 -6.34 -8.58 -4.88
CA GLU A 354 -7.40 -8.71 -3.88
C GLU A 354 -7.17 -7.74 -2.73
N TYR A 355 -8.22 -7.07 -2.34
CA TYR A 355 -8.21 -6.08 -1.26
C TYR A 355 -9.22 -6.47 -0.20
N PHE A 356 -8.80 -6.33 1.04
CA PHE A 356 -9.67 -6.31 2.20
C PHE A 356 -9.51 -4.96 2.90
N ILE A 357 -10.60 -4.26 3.14
CA ILE A 357 -10.65 -2.98 3.84
C ILE A 357 -11.60 -3.14 5.04
N ASP A 358 -11.14 -2.73 6.20
CA ASP A 358 -11.93 -2.60 7.43
C ASP A 358 -11.70 -1.18 7.96
N LEU A 359 -12.75 -0.38 8.02
CA LEU A 359 -12.66 1.07 8.23
C LEU A 359 -13.76 1.55 9.19
N ASP A 360 -13.39 2.06 10.36
CA ASP A 360 -14.31 2.82 11.19
C ASP A 360 -14.58 4.18 10.56
N LEU A 361 -15.84 4.60 10.49
CA LEU A 361 -16.21 5.83 9.78
C LEU A 361 -15.79 7.10 10.55
N SER A 362 -15.10 7.99 9.86
CA SER A 362 -14.76 9.35 10.36
C SER A 362 -15.80 10.40 10.01
N GLU A 363 -16.58 10.18 8.95
CA GLU A 363 -17.59 11.10 8.43
C GLU A 363 -18.97 10.44 8.40
N ASN A 364 -20.02 11.25 8.45
CA ASN A 364 -21.39 10.76 8.29
C ASN A 364 -21.61 10.31 6.83
N ILE A 365 -22.36 9.23 6.67
CA ILE A 365 -22.78 8.73 5.35
C ILE A 365 -24.30 8.86 5.24
N LEU A 366 -24.77 9.62 4.25
CA LEU A 366 -26.18 9.82 3.96
C LEU A 366 -26.61 8.92 2.79
N ILE A 367 -27.56 8.04 3.03
CA ILE A 367 -28.11 7.10 2.03
C ILE A 367 -29.55 7.51 1.76
N ASN A 368 -29.71 8.55 0.94
CA ASN A 368 -31.01 9.16 0.63
C ASN A 368 -32.03 8.16 0.05
N LEU A 369 -31.59 7.15 -0.69
CA LEU A 369 -32.48 6.11 -1.27
C LEU A 369 -33.30 5.37 -0.22
N ILE A 370 -32.81 5.24 0.99
CA ILE A 370 -33.47 4.50 2.09
C ILE A 370 -33.74 5.40 3.30
N ASN A 371 -33.67 6.71 3.11
CA ASN A 371 -33.88 7.72 4.17
C ASN A 371 -33.11 7.38 5.45
N PHE A 372 -31.81 7.08 5.30
CA PHE A 372 -30.98 6.65 6.43
C PHE A 372 -29.63 7.36 6.43
N GLN A 373 -29.19 7.79 7.61
CA GLN A 373 -27.89 8.40 7.85
C GLN A 373 -27.10 7.59 8.86
N VAL A 374 -25.90 7.19 8.45
CA VAL A 374 -24.91 6.57 9.34
C VAL A 374 -24.13 7.68 10.04
N SER A 375 -24.04 7.63 11.35
CA SER A 375 -23.34 8.64 12.15
C SER A 375 -21.91 8.22 12.48
N SER A 376 -20.94 9.07 12.18
CA SER A 376 -19.54 8.90 12.58
C SER A 376 -19.31 9.01 14.09
N ASN A 377 -20.27 9.56 14.85
CA ASN A 377 -20.22 9.67 16.31
C ASN A 377 -20.57 8.36 17.02
N LYS A 378 -21.22 7.43 16.34
CA LYS A 378 -21.50 6.08 16.82
C LYS A 378 -20.39 5.11 16.36
N SER A 379 -20.36 3.90 16.92
CA SER A 379 -19.52 2.84 16.41
C SER A 379 -20.07 2.38 15.07
N SER A 380 -19.51 2.89 13.99
CA SER A 380 -19.89 2.61 12.61
C SER A 380 -18.66 2.16 11.82
N ASN A 381 -18.84 1.12 11.01
CA ASN A 381 -17.74 0.45 10.33
C ASN A 381 -18.14 0.01 8.92
N ILE A 382 -17.19 0.09 7.98
CA ILE A 382 -17.31 -0.50 6.65
C ILE A 382 -16.26 -1.59 6.49
N LYS A 383 -16.70 -2.80 6.13
CA LYS A 383 -15.85 -3.90 5.69
C LYS A 383 -16.09 -4.18 4.22
N SER A 384 -15.03 -4.36 3.46
CA SER A 384 -15.15 -4.67 2.04
C SER A 384 -14.06 -5.63 1.58
N GLU A 385 -14.47 -6.66 0.85
CA GLU A 385 -13.58 -7.53 0.09
C GLU A 385 -13.82 -7.32 -1.40
N PHE A 386 -12.79 -6.96 -2.16
CA PHE A 386 -12.91 -6.77 -3.59
C PHE A 386 -11.62 -7.11 -4.33
N SER A 387 -11.75 -7.31 -5.63
CA SER A 387 -10.63 -7.50 -6.53
C SER A 387 -10.68 -6.53 -7.70
N ILE A 388 -9.48 -6.22 -8.24
CA ILE A 388 -9.34 -5.42 -9.46
C ILE A 388 -8.78 -6.33 -10.54
N LYS A 389 -9.54 -6.52 -11.62
CA LYS A 389 -9.12 -7.32 -12.77
C LYS A 389 -9.42 -6.56 -14.07
N ASN A 390 -8.40 -6.21 -14.83
CA ASN A 390 -8.52 -5.46 -16.09
C ASN A 390 -9.33 -4.15 -15.92
N ASP A 391 -9.09 -3.40 -14.86
CA ASP A 391 -9.80 -2.17 -14.46
C ASP A 391 -11.31 -2.36 -14.14
N ILE A 392 -11.74 -3.59 -13.92
CA ILE A 392 -13.07 -3.93 -13.43
C ILE A 392 -12.97 -4.17 -11.92
N LEU A 393 -13.80 -3.48 -11.15
CA LEU A 393 -13.93 -3.68 -9.71
C LEU A 393 -14.98 -4.78 -9.45
N VAL A 394 -14.56 -5.82 -8.73
CA VAL A 394 -15.44 -6.93 -8.35
C VAL A 394 -15.45 -7.02 -6.83
N PHE A 395 -16.52 -6.55 -6.21
CA PHE A 395 -16.74 -6.64 -4.78
C PHE A 395 -17.38 -7.99 -4.44
N LYS A 396 -16.72 -8.77 -3.60
CA LYS A 396 -17.29 -9.97 -3.02
C LYS A 396 -18.34 -9.58 -1.99
N THR A 397 -17.96 -8.65 -1.08
CA THR A 397 -18.86 -8.09 -0.06
C THR A 397 -18.53 -6.61 0.19
N ILE A 398 -19.56 -5.84 0.54
CA ILE A 398 -19.47 -4.53 1.19
C ILE A 398 -20.47 -4.57 2.34
N ASP A 399 -19.99 -4.48 3.56
CA ASP A 399 -20.79 -4.52 4.77
C ASP A 399 -20.63 -3.22 5.55
N LEU A 400 -21.70 -2.47 5.70
CA LEU A 400 -21.80 -1.26 6.51
C LEU A 400 -22.60 -1.56 7.75
N THR A 401 -22.06 -1.28 8.91
CA THR A 401 -22.71 -1.54 10.21
C THR A 401 -22.66 -0.32 11.13
N GLU A 402 -23.73 -0.09 11.87
CA GLU A 402 -23.83 0.90 12.96
C GLU A 402 -24.78 0.36 14.04
N GLY A 403 -24.26 -0.20 15.12
CA GLY A 403 -25.08 -0.85 16.15
C GLY A 403 -25.94 -1.98 15.58
N LYS A 404 -27.27 -1.84 15.59
CA LYS A 404 -28.22 -2.80 15.00
C LYS A 404 -28.44 -2.59 13.49
N ASN A 405 -27.99 -1.46 12.94
CA ASN A 405 -28.11 -1.14 11.52
C ASN A 405 -27.10 -1.92 10.68
N SER A 406 -27.54 -2.48 9.57
CA SER A 406 -26.66 -3.18 8.65
C SER A 406 -27.13 -3.02 7.20
N ILE A 407 -26.17 -2.78 6.31
CA ILE A 407 -26.35 -2.79 4.87
C ILE A 407 -25.26 -3.69 4.30
N SER A 408 -25.66 -4.76 3.61
CA SER A 408 -24.73 -5.72 3.02
C SER A 408 -24.97 -5.84 1.52
N ILE A 409 -23.93 -5.64 0.74
CA ILE A 409 -23.94 -5.76 -0.72
C ILE A 409 -23.03 -6.93 -1.10
N LYS A 410 -23.54 -7.88 -1.89
CA LYS A 410 -22.79 -9.05 -2.35
C LYS A 410 -22.65 -9.06 -3.86
N GLY A 411 -21.46 -9.38 -4.35
CA GLY A 411 -21.18 -9.63 -5.75
C GLY A 411 -21.34 -8.40 -6.66
N LEU A 412 -21.09 -7.19 -6.13
CA LEU A 412 -21.18 -5.96 -6.93
C LEU A 412 -20.03 -5.88 -7.94
N ILE A 413 -20.37 -5.68 -9.22
CA ILE A 413 -19.40 -5.49 -10.30
C ILE A 413 -19.58 -4.10 -10.87
N LEU A 414 -18.49 -3.30 -10.87
CA LEU A 414 -18.42 -2.00 -11.50
C LEU A 414 -17.54 -2.06 -12.75
N ASN A 415 -17.97 -1.41 -13.81
CA ASN A 415 -17.18 -1.27 -15.04
C ASN A 415 -16.06 -0.22 -14.89
N LYS A 416 -15.25 -0.01 -15.93
CA LYS A 416 -14.15 1.00 -15.96
C LYS A 416 -14.59 2.44 -15.70
N LYS A 417 -15.89 2.76 -15.83
CA LYS A 417 -16.47 4.08 -15.55
C LYS A 417 -17.12 4.14 -14.16
N ASN A 418 -16.91 3.12 -13.31
CA ASN A 418 -17.55 2.95 -12.01
C ASN A 418 -19.09 2.85 -12.07
N GLU A 419 -19.66 2.43 -13.21
CA GLU A 419 -21.09 2.17 -13.35
C GLU A 419 -21.40 0.73 -12.91
N ILE A 420 -22.56 0.53 -12.29
CA ILE A 420 -23.02 -0.79 -11.88
C ILE A 420 -23.28 -1.65 -13.11
N LYS A 421 -22.60 -2.78 -13.21
CA LYS A 421 -22.82 -3.79 -14.24
C LYS A 421 -23.71 -4.93 -13.73
N ASN A 422 -23.49 -5.37 -12.50
CA ASN A 422 -24.21 -6.47 -11.88
C ASN A 422 -24.00 -6.44 -10.36
N PHE A 423 -24.87 -7.13 -9.64
CA PHE A 423 -24.66 -7.52 -8.23
C PHE A 423 -25.47 -8.81 -7.96
N ILE A 424 -25.21 -9.47 -6.84
CA ILE A 424 -25.97 -10.68 -6.45
C ILE A 424 -27.13 -10.26 -5.55
N SER A 425 -26.86 -9.58 -4.45
CA SER A 425 -27.88 -9.14 -3.52
C SER A 425 -27.48 -7.90 -2.72
N ILE A 426 -28.48 -7.14 -2.29
CA ILE A 426 -28.36 -6.05 -1.31
C ILE A 426 -29.35 -6.33 -0.21
N LYS A 427 -28.87 -6.44 1.05
CA LYS A 427 -29.71 -6.58 2.25
C LYS A 427 -29.62 -5.31 3.08
N VAL A 428 -30.76 -4.79 3.48
CA VAL A 428 -30.88 -3.56 4.26
C VAL A 428 -31.69 -3.85 5.52
N LEU A 429 -31.14 -3.51 6.67
CA LEU A 429 -31.83 -3.47 7.95
C LEU A 429 -31.40 -2.19 8.67
N THR A 430 -32.32 -1.23 8.80
CA THR A 430 -32.03 0.03 9.48
C THR A 430 -33.14 0.45 10.43
N PHE A 431 -32.75 1.21 11.46
CA PHE A 431 -33.63 1.76 12.49
C PHE A 431 -33.43 3.27 12.56
N ASN A 432 -34.51 4.00 12.64
CA ASN A 432 -34.51 5.44 12.85
C ASN A 432 -35.24 5.76 14.15
N LYS A 433 -34.59 6.45 15.09
CA LYS A 433 -35.12 6.76 16.44
C LYS A 433 -35.61 5.52 17.20
N GLY A 434 -34.98 4.36 16.98
CA GLY A 434 -35.32 3.10 17.65
C GLY A 434 -36.36 2.23 16.93
N GLU A 435 -37.04 2.75 15.92
CA GLU A 435 -38.03 2.02 15.12
C GLU A 435 -37.39 1.52 13.80
N GLU A 436 -37.78 0.29 13.39
CA GLU A 436 -37.38 -0.27 12.11
C GLU A 436 -37.96 0.58 10.98
N ASN A 437 -37.09 1.22 10.15
CA ASN A 437 -37.51 1.98 8.99
C ASN A 437 -37.24 1.25 7.67
N ASN A 438 -36.21 0.39 7.61
CA ASN A 438 -35.96 -0.45 6.45
C ASN A 438 -35.64 -1.89 6.89
N ASN A 439 -36.26 -2.85 6.20
CA ASN A 439 -35.98 -4.27 6.36
C ASN A 439 -36.37 -4.99 5.06
N PHE A 440 -35.45 -5.00 4.09
CA PHE A 440 -35.69 -5.59 2.77
C PHE A 440 -34.43 -6.13 2.13
N MET A 441 -34.61 -6.92 1.09
CA MET A 441 -33.55 -7.47 0.27
C MET A 441 -33.84 -7.23 -1.22
N ILE A 442 -32.77 -6.90 -1.96
CA ILE A 442 -32.80 -6.82 -3.43
C ILE A 442 -31.96 -7.96 -3.97
N ASN A 443 -32.52 -8.78 -4.83
CA ASN A 443 -31.79 -9.82 -5.56
C ASN A 443 -31.75 -9.47 -7.05
N PHE A 444 -30.58 -9.69 -7.65
CA PHE A 444 -30.35 -9.42 -9.07
C PHE A 444 -30.10 -10.74 -9.81
N GLY A 445 -31.13 -11.23 -10.46
CA GLY A 445 -31.11 -12.47 -11.23
C GLY A 445 -31.60 -12.27 -12.67
N LYS A 446 -32.45 -13.16 -13.16
CA LYS A 446 -33.20 -12.98 -14.42
C LYS A 446 -34.05 -11.71 -14.35
N LYS A 447 -34.70 -11.46 -13.22
CA LYS A 447 -35.39 -10.23 -12.84
C LYS A 447 -34.70 -9.58 -11.64
N ILE A 448 -34.98 -8.30 -11.38
CA ILE A 448 -34.64 -7.63 -10.11
C ILE A 448 -35.81 -7.84 -9.17
N SER A 449 -35.60 -8.57 -8.07
CA SER A 449 -36.65 -8.78 -7.06
C SER A 449 -36.31 -8.01 -5.79
N VAL A 450 -37.25 -7.24 -5.28
CA VAL A 450 -37.19 -6.52 -4.02
C VAL A 450 -38.24 -7.11 -3.10
N SER A 451 -37.84 -7.67 -1.96
CA SER A 451 -38.80 -8.27 -1.01
C SER A 451 -38.43 -7.90 0.42
N GLY A 452 -39.42 -7.71 1.27
CA GLY A 452 -39.15 -7.41 2.67
C GLY A 452 -40.35 -6.97 3.50
N LYS A 453 -40.01 -6.59 4.74
CA LYS A 453 -41.04 -6.11 5.70
C LYS A 453 -41.33 -4.62 5.48
N LYS A 454 -40.31 -3.81 5.29
CA LYS A 454 -40.46 -2.35 5.33
C LYS A 454 -39.42 -1.64 4.46
N TYR A 455 -39.85 -0.63 3.74
CA TYR A 455 -38.98 0.27 2.99
C TYR A 455 -39.42 1.72 3.21
N ASP A 456 -38.49 2.58 3.59
CA ASP A 456 -38.68 4.03 3.73
C ASP A 456 -38.22 4.71 2.44
N SER A 457 -39.18 5.00 1.57
CA SER A 457 -38.98 5.66 0.27
C SER A 457 -39.20 7.18 0.32
N THR A 458 -39.24 7.80 1.50
CA THR A 458 -39.55 9.23 1.71
C THR A 458 -38.82 10.15 0.75
N ASN A 459 -37.56 9.87 0.42
CA ASN A 459 -36.73 10.70 -0.44
C ASN A 459 -36.66 10.19 -1.90
N LEU A 460 -37.28 9.04 -2.24
CA LEU A 460 -37.10 8.39 -3.54
C LEU A 460 -37.61 9.25 -4.70
N LEU A 461 -38.78 9.85 -4.57
CA LEU A 461 -39.38 10.67 -5.64
C LEU A 461 -38.52 11.92 -5.96
N GLN A 462 -37.96 12.57 -4.94
CA GLN A 462 -37.05 13.70 -5.14
C GLN A 462 -35.75 13.30 -5.86
N LEU A 463 -35.27 12.08 -5.66
CA LEU A 463 -34.09 11.55 -6.35
C LEU A 463 -34.38 11.19 -7.81
N LEU A 464 -35.57 10.69 -8.08
CA LEU A 464 -36.01 10.34 -9.44
C LEU A 464 -36.32 11.58 -10.28
N SER A 465 -36.77 12.70 -9.67
CA SER A 465 -37.10 13.95 -10.36
C SER A 465 -35.87 14.80 -10.69
N LYS A 466 -34.72 14.59 -10.00
CA LYS A 466 -33.48 15.29 -10.35
C LYS A 466 -32.87 14.64 -11.58
N ASP A 467 -32.71 15.43 -12.67
CA ASP A 467 -31.93 15.05 -13.85
C ASP A 467 -30.48 14.70 -13.44
N SER A 468 -30.27 13.47 -12.97
CA SER A 468 -28.95 12.99 -12.66
C SER A 468 -28.22 12.63 -13.94
N LYS A 469 -27.17 13.36 -14.28
CA LYS A 469 -26.22 13.03 -15.37
C LYS A 469 -25.63 11.61 -15.27
N SER A 470 -25.83 10.93 -14.14
CA SER A 470 -25.43 9.54 -13.90
C SER A 470 -26.60 8.71 -13.40
N ASN A 471 -27.36 8.13 -14.31
CA ASN A 471 -28.33 7.10 -13.95
C ASN A 471 -27.60 5.76 -13.74
N PRO A 472 -27.51 5.22 -12.51
CA PRO A 472 -26.80 3.97 -12.25
C PRO A 472 -27.46 2.75 -12.92
N LEU A 473 -28.72 2.86 -13.33
CA LEU A 473 -29.48 1.82 -13.99
C LEU A 473 -29.43 1.89 -15.52
N LYS A 474 -28.71 2.86 -16.11
CA LYS A 474 -28.70 3.15 -17.57
C LYS A 474 -28.46 1.93 -18.45
N ASN A 475 -27.72 0.94 -17.93
CA ASN A 475 -27.36 -0.26 -18.70
C ASN A 475 -28.29 -1.45 -18.41
N PHE A 476 -29.34 -1.26 -17.62
CA PHE A 476 -30.23 -2.35 -17.25
C PHE A 476 -31.44 -2.44 -18.18
N ASN A 477 -31.69 -3.67 -18.65
CA ASN A 477 -32.89 -4.10 -19.34
C ASN A 477 -33.40 -5.33 -18.62
N LYS A 478 -34.31 -5.12 -17.65
CA LYS A 478 -34.78 -6.20 -16.77
C LYS A 478 -36.17 -5.96 -16.26
N GLU A 479 -36.88 -7.05 -16.03
CA GLU A 479 -38.10 -7.05 -15.25
C GLU A 479 -37.77 -6.73 -13.79
N VAL A 480 -38.67 -6.03 -13.13
CA VAL A 480 -38.62 -5.66 -11.73
C VAL A 480 -39.85 -6.16 -11.04
N GLU A 481 -39.69 -6.81 -9.90
CA GLU A 481 -40.76 -7.26 -9.02
C GLU A 481 -40.46 -6.74 -7.61
N ILE A 482 -41.42 -6.08 -7.00
CA ILE A 482 -41.31 -5.54 -5.64
C ILE A 482 -42.48 -6.09 -4.82
N GLU A 483 -42.18 -6.70 -3.68
CA GLU A 483 -43.13 -7.21 -2.70
C GLU A 483 -42.72 -6.73 -1.31
N LEU A 484 -43.44 -5.78 -0.75
CA LEU A 484 -43.15 -5.19 0.54
C LEU A 484 -44.39 -5.21 1.43
N LYS A 485 -44.24 -5.67 2.67
CA LYS A 485 -45.37 -5.61 3.63
C LYS A 485 -45.76 -4.18 3.96
N SER A 486 -44.81 -3.25 3.96
CA SER A 486 -45.04 -1.83 4.25
C SER A 486 -44.06 -0.94 3.46
N LEU A 487 -44.58 0.08 2.79
CA LEU A 487 -43.84 1.15 2.12
C LEU A 487 -44.21 2.47 2.80
N ILE A 488 -43.19 3.23 3.25
CA ILE A 488 -43.35 4.57 3.80
C ILE A 488 -43.00 5.57 2.72
N THR A 489 -43.90 6.53 2.49
CA THR A 489 -43.70 7.66 1.57
C THR A 489 -43.52 8.98 2.34
N LYS A 490 -43.38 10.10 1.65
CA LYS A 490 -43.24 11.43 2.23
C LYS A 490 -44.45 11.83 3.08
N SER A 491 -45.64 11.39 2.69
CA SER A 491 -46.89 11.62 3.45
C SER A 491 -46.89 10.97 4.83
N LYS A 492 -45.96 10.03 5.10
CA LYS A 492 -45.85 9.22 6.31
C LYS A 492 -47.05 8.28 6.57
N ILE A 493 -48.01 8.20 5.65
CA ILE A 493 -49.08 7.22 5.67
C ILE A 493 -48.52 5.92 5.06
N PRO A 494 -48.43 4.83 5.82
CA PRO A 494 -47.86 3.60 5.32
C PRO A 494 -48.78 2.94 4.27
N LEU A 495 -48.17 2.49 3.17
CA LEU A 495 -48.80 1.62 2.20
C LEU A 495 -48.51 0.16 2.61
N SER A 496 -49.54 -0.62 2.81
CA SER A 496 -49.46 -2.04 3.13
C SER A 496 -49.56 -2.90 1.87
N ASN A 497 -48.98 -4.11 1.92
CA ASN A 497 -49.03 -5.08 0.83
C ASN A 497 -48.66 -4.49 -0.55
N PHE A 498 -47.58 -3.68 -0.56
CA PHE A 498 -47.10 -3.04 -1.77
C PHE A 498 -46.54 -4.04 -2.76
N ASN A 499 -47.19 -4.21 -3.89
CA ASN A 499 -46.76 -5.06 -4.99
C ASN A 499 -46.52 -4.21 -6.25
N LEU A 500 -45.40 -4.43 -6.93
CA LEU A 500 -45.09 -3.78 -8.21
C LEU A 500 -44.43 -4.77 -9.16
N LEU A 501 -45.00 -4.87 -10.37
CA LEU A 501 -44.38 -5.50 -11.54
C LEU A 501 -43.99 -4.41 -12.52
N GLY A 502 -42.74 -4.42 -12.98
CA GLY A 502 -42.22 -3.39 -13.87
C GLY A 502 -41.24 -3.91 -14.89
N LEU A 503 -40.93 -3.10 -15.88
CA LEU A 503 -39.91 -3.34 -16.90
C LEU A 503 -38.99 -2.13 -16.98
N ILE A 504 -37.72 -2.32 -16.75
CA ILE A 504 -36.67 -1.33 -16.99
C ILE A 504 -36.08 -1.59 -18.37
N GLU A 505 -36.06 -0.58 -19.23
CA GLU A 505 -35.38 -0.58 -20.53
C GLU A 505 -34.48 0.65 -20.63
N LYS A 506 -33.19 0.42 -20.89
CA LYS A 506 -32.15 1.47 -20.93
C LYS A 506 -32.17 2.37 -19.69
N GLY A 507 -32.38 1.76 -18.52
CA GLY A 507 -32.41 2.44 -17.22
C GLY A 507 -33.65 3.28 -16.94
N LYS A 508 -34.70 3.19 -17.75
CA LYS A 508 -35.97 3.88 -17.56
C LYS A 508 -37.10 2.88 -17.39
N LEU A 509 -38.02 3.16 -16.47
CA LEU A 509 -39.24 2.38 -16.33
C LEU A 509 -40.14 2.60 -17.57
N ASN A 510 -40.50 1.51 -18.21
CA ASN A 510 -41.33 1.50 -19.42
C ASN A 510 -42.68 0.83 -19.23
N LYS A 511 -42.80 -0.03 -18.23
CA LYS A 511 -44.01 -0.71 -17.82
C LYS A 511 -44.07 -0.75 -16.31
N ILE A 512 -45.21 -0.46 -15.71
CA ILE A 512 -45.49 -0.60 -14.28
C ILE A 512 -46.91 -1.09 -14.11
N SER A 513 -47.12 -2.04 -13.23
CA SER A 513 -48.40 -2.38 -12.64
C SER A 513 -48.16 -2.53 -11.14
N SER A 514 -48.79 -1.69 -10.34
CA SER A 514 -48.58 -1.67 -8.90
C SER A 514 -49.90 -1.56 -8.20
N LYS A 515 -50.00 -2.29 -7.07
CA LYS A 515 -51.15 -2.25 -6.15
C LYS A 515 -50.68 -2.22 -4.73
N SER A 516 -51.35 -1.42 -3.90
CA SER A 516 -51.08 -1.34 -2.46
C SER A 516 -52.32 -0.92 -1.71
N GLU A 517 -52.32 -1.14 -0.41
CA GLU A 517 -53.41 -0.84 0.49
C GLU A 517 -53.04 0.23 1.51
N PHE A 518 -53.96 1.16 1.73
CA PHE A 518 -53.94 1.99 2.95
C PHE A 518 -54.70 1.31 4.06
N SER A 519 -54.66 1.81 5.28
CA SER A 519 -55.57 1.39 6.33
C SER A 519 -57.07 1.53 5.88
N ASN A 520 -57.95 0.67 6.38
CA ASN A 520 -59.38 0.73 6.13
C ASN A 520 -59.86 0.43 4.69
N ASN A 521 -59.29 -0.57 4.05
CA ASN A 521 -59.67 -1.04 2.71
C ASN A 521 -59.65 0.04 1.61
N LYS A 522 -58.72 1.00 1.75
CA LYS A 522 -58.43 2.03 0.74
C LYS A 522 -57.22 1.60 -0.06
N TYR A 523 -57.19 1.89 -1.37
CA TYR A 523 -56.19 1.39 -2.31
C TYR A 523 -55.43 2.51 -3.02
N LEU A 524 -54.23 2.16 -3.43
CA LEU A 524 -53.43 2.93 -4.40
C LEU A 524 -53.03 1.98 -5.52
N ASP A 525 -53.46 2.30 -6.75
CA ASP A 525 -53.09 1.59 -7.97
C ASP A 525 -52.29 2.49 -8.89
N ILE A 526 -51.17 1.99 -9.44
CA ILE A 526 -50.34 2.72 -10.39
C ILE A 526 -50.14 1.85 -11.64
N SER A 527 -50.43 2.38 -12.78
CA SER A 527 -50.24 1.74 -14.08
C SER A 527 -49.43 2.64 -15.02
N LEU A 528 -48.38 2.10 -15.60
CA LEU A 528 -47.67 2.71 -16.73
C LEU A 528 -47.65 1.72 -17.89
N LYS A 529 -48.28 2.08 -18.98
CA LYS A 529 -48.37 1.25 -20.19
C LYS A 529 -48.08 2.05 -21.46
N LYS A 530 -47.75 1.40 -22.55
CA LYS A 530 -47.64 2.03 -23.87
C LYS A 530 -48.95 1.80 -24.63
N ASP A 531 -49.42 2.83 -25.30
CA ASP A 531 -50.52 2.73 -26.24
C ASP A 531 -50.04 2.16 -27.59
N PRO A 532 -50.94 1.86 -28.53
CA PRO A 532 -50.57 1.40 -29.87
C PRO A 532 -49.66 2.36 -30.66
N ASN A 533 -49.67 3.64 -30.33
CA ASN A 533 -48.83 4.69 -30.91
C ASN A 533 -47.48 4.90 -30.19
N ASN A 534 -47.10 3.98 -29.30
CA ASN A 534 -45.89 4.05 -28.46
C ASN A 534 -45.82 5.24 -27.47
N LYS A 535 -46.92 5.95 -27.21
CA LYS A 535 -46.99 6.92 -26.13
C LYS A 535 -47.13 6.20 -24.81
N LYS A 536 -46.52 6.74 -23.76
CA LYS A 536 -46.68 6.20 -22.41
C LYS A 536 -47.90 6.81 -21.76
N ILE A 537 -48.75 5.96 -21.19
CA ILE A 537 -49.89 6.37 -20.40
C ILE A 537 -49.61 5.97 -18.96
N LEU A 538 -49.51 6.97 -18.06
CA LEU A 538 -49.41 6.81 -16.61
C LEU A 538 -50.78 7.07 -16.01
N GLU A 539 -51.31 6.11 -15.28
CA GLU A 539 -52.56 6.21 -14.52
C GLU A 539 -52.23 5.96 -13.03
N VAL A 540 -52.74 6.81 -12.17
CA VAL A 540 -52.67 6.65 -10.70
C VAL A 540 -54.05 6.84 -10.14
N TYR A 541 -54.56 5.80 -9.49
CA TYR A 541 -55.79 5.84 -8.71
C TYR A 541 -55.48 5.76 -7.23
N SER A 542 -56.11 6.61 -6.40
CA SER A 542 -55.93 6.61 -4.96
C SER A 542 -57.23 6.94 -4.22
N ASP A 543 -57.60 6.08 -3.26
CA ASP A 543 -58.67 6.35 -2.29
C ASP A 543 -58.24 7.36 -1.18
N LEU A 544 -57.00 7.82 -1.23
CA LEU A 544 -56.47 8.88 -0.37
C LEU A 544 -55.70 9.89 -1.19
N PRO A 545 -56.38 10.90 -1.81
CA PRO A 545 -55.76 11.91 -2.64
C PRO A 545 -54.56 12.62 -1.97
N GLN A 546 -54.68 12.85 -0.65
CA GLN A 546 -53.68 13.56 0.13
C GLN A 546 -52.28 12.91 0.06
N VAL A 547 -52.16 11.59 -0.04
CA VAL A 547 -50.89 10.89 -0.15
C VAL A 547 -50.16 11.28 -1.42
N PHE A 548 -50.85 11.20 -2.56
CA PHE A 548 -50.27 11.58 -3.84
C PHE A 548 -49.91 13.06 -3.88
N LEU A 549 -50.81 13.93 -3.43
CA LEU A 549 -50.59 15.37 -3.44
C LEU A 549 -49.45 15.84 -2.57
N ILE A 550 -49.27 15.23 -1.40
CA ILE A 550 -48.13 15.50 -0.49
C ILE A 550 -46.82 14.99 -1.09
N ASP A 551 -46.81 13.76 -1.60
CA ASP A 551 -45.60 13.13 -2.13
C ASP A 551 -45.05 13.89 -3.34
N TYR A 552 -45.94 14.47 -4.18
CA TYR A 552 -45.55 15.29 -5.34
C TYR A 552 -45.50 16.80 -5.08
N ASN A 553 -45.64 17.26 -3.81
CA ASN A 553 -45.64 18.67 -3.41
C ASN A 553 -46.71 19.55 -4.09
N PHE A 554 -47.87 18.97 -4.40
CA PHE A 554 -48.94 19.74 -4.97
C PHE A 554 -49.72 20.53 -3.94
N PHE A 555 -50.31 19.85 -2.93
CA PHE A 555 -51.13 20.46 -1.93
C PHE A 555 -51.33 19.57 -0.68
N GLU A 556 -51.25 20.13 0.51
CA GLU A 556 -51.33 19.40 1.80
C GLU A 556 -52.70 19.51 2.48
N GLY A 557 -53.58 20.30 1.97
CA GLY A 557 -54.86 20.69 2.61
C GLY A 557 -56.05 19.84 2.23
N ILE A 558 -55.91 18.77 1.47
CA ILE A 558 -57.04 17.88 1.05
C ILE A 558 -57.14 16.68 2.03
N ARG A 559 -58.40 16.34 2.36
CA ARG A 559 -58.77 15.12 3.05
C ARG A 559 -59.94 14.42 2.36
N ASP A 560 -60.01 13.10 2.57
CA ASP A 560 -61.01 12.19 2.01
C ASP A 560 -61.01 12.20 0.45
N GLY A 561 -62.02 11.60 -0.15
CA GLY A 561 -62.22 11.56 -1.61
C GLY A 561 -61.41 10.48 -2.33
N THR A 562 -61.55 10.46 -3.62
CA THR A 562 -60.79 9.62 -4.55
C THR A 562 -60.02 10.48 -5.56
N LEU A 563 -58.87 10.02 -6.01
CA LEU A 563 -58.03 10.70 -7.01
C LEU A 563 -57.80 9.79 -8.21
N LEU A 564 -58.04 10.33 -9.41
CA LEU A 564 -57.56 9.74 -10.65
C LEU A 564 -56.63 10.74 -11.37
N TYR A 565 -55.34 10.36 -11.49
CA TYR A 565 -54.35 11.08 -12.27
C TYR A 565 -54.05 10.31 -13.54
N THR A 566 -54.18 10.95 -14.71
CA THR A 566 -53.83 10.39 -16.01
C THR A 566 -52.81 11.29 -16.69
N SER A 567 -51.73 10.73 -17.23
CA SER A 567 -50.74 11.47 -18.01
C SER A 567 -50.36 10.71 -19.25
N VAL A 568 -50.48 11.38 -20.38
CA VAL A 568 -50.02 10.87 -21.71
C VAL A 568 -48.67 11.52 -21.99
N ILE A 569 -47.63 10.72 -22.09
CA ILE A 569 -46.24 11.14 -22.22
C ILE A 569 -45.72 10.73 -23.61
N ASP A 570 -45.29 11.66 -24.43
CA ASP A 570 -44.65 11.42 -25.71
C ASP A 570 -43.27 12.09 -25.82
N LYS A 571 -42.68 12.08 -27.00
CA LYS A 571 -41.37 12.70 -27.26
C LYS A 571 -41.38 14.23 -27.15
N LYS A 572 -42.55 14.87 -27.26
CA LYS A 572 -42.71 16.33 -27.30
C LYS A 572 -43.09 16.91 -25.94
N GLY A 573 -43.60 16.10 -25.03
CA GLY A 573 -43.98 16.52 -23.69
C GLY A 573 -44.96 15.57 -23.01
N SER A 574 -45.68 16.07 -22.01
CA SER A 574 -46.74 15.32 -21.33
C SER A 574 -47.99 16.20 -21.20
N ALA A 575 -49.14 15.58 -21.41
CA ALA A 575 -50.44 16.15 -21.06
C ALA A 575 -51.01 15.34 -19.90
N SER A 576 -51.39 16.03 -18.84
CA SER A 576 -51.84 15.39 -17.59
C SER A 576 -53.22 15.93 -17.20
N LYS A 577 -54.02 15.06 -16.60
CA LYS A 577 -55.33 15.39 -16.06
C LYS A 577 -55.40 14.82 -14.63
N ILE A 578 -55.89 15.62 -13.70
CA ILE A 578 -56.19 15.23 -12.31
C ILE A 578 -57.68 15.40 -12.08
N ILE A 579 -58.33 14.38 -11.61
CA ILE A 579 -59.71 14.40 -11.13
C ILE A 579 -59.70 13.99 -9.67
N ILE A 580 -60.29 14.79 -8.78
CA ILE A 580 -60.51 14.47 -7.37
C ILE A 580 -61.99 14.60 -7.07
N GLU A 581 -62.59 13.53 -6.48
CA GLU A 581 -64.01 13.48 -6.20
C GLU A 581 -64.25 13.30 -4.68
N ASN A 582 -65.36 13.87 -4.17
CA ASN A 582 -65.87 13.73 -2.80
C ASN A 582 -64.82 14.03 -1.74
N PHE A 583 -64.14 15.16 -1.84
CA PHE A 583 -63.03 15.56 -0.97
C PHE A 583 -63.36 16.74 -0.07
N LYS A 584 -62.54 16.97 0.97
CA LYS A 584 -62.58 18.12 1.87
C LYS A 584 -61.31 18.92 1.81
N ILE A 585 -61.41 20.24 1.81
CA ILE A 585 -60.29 21.19 1.97
C ILE A 585 -60.26 21.69 3.43
N ILE A 586 -59.19 21.40 4.16
CA ILE A 586 -59.01 21.76 5.54
C ILE A 586 -58.10 23.00 5.73
N LYS A 587 -57.14 23.17 4.82
CA LYS A 587 -56.23 24.30 4.73
C LYS A 587 -56.41 24.97 3.41
N ALA A 588 -57.29 25.96 3.35
CA ALA A 588 -57.50 26.69 2.10
C ALA A 588 -56.44 27.79 1.92
N PRO A 589 -55.84 27.96 0.74
CA PRO A 589 -55.17 29.19 0.37
C PRO A 589 -56.16 30.36 0.52
N ILE A 590 -55.66 31.58 0.84
CA ILE A 590 -56.44 32.81 1.13
C ILE A 590 -57.62 33.03 0.14
N PHE A 591 -57.50 32.67 -1.13
CA PHE A 591 -58.57 32.77 -2.12
C PHE A 591 -59.77 31.84 -1.86
N ALA A 592 -59.53 30.61 -1.39
CA ALA A 592 -60.64 29.71 -1.03
C ALA A 592 -61.35 30.20 0.25
N THR A 593 -60.67 30.83 1.17
CA THR A 593 -61.23 31.47 2.35
C THR A 593 -62.14 32.63 1.96
N LEU A 594 -61.87 33.38 0.90
CA LEU A 594 -62.72 34.46 0.38
C LEU A 594 -63.99 33.92 -0.27
N LEU A 595 -63.94 32.80 -0.96
CA LEU A 595 -65.12 32.12 -1.54
C LEU A 595 -66.04 31.55 -0.47
N THR A 596 -65.52 31.19 0.70
CA THR A 596 -66.32 30.65 1.84
C THR A 596 -67.12 31.72 2.59
N LEU A 597 -66.74 32.98 2.48
CA LEU A 597 -67.51 34.10 3.06
C LEU A 597 -68.88 34.29 2.34
N ALA A 598 -69.05 33.68 1.17
CA ALA A 598 -70.31 33.71 0.44
C ALA A 598 -71.31 32.57 0.81
N ASP A 599 -70.83 31.55 1.55
CA ASP A 599 -71.69 30.44 2.05
C ASP A 599 -71.52 30.25 3.57
N LEU A 600 -72.58 30.54 4.30
CA LEU A 600 -72.66 30.45 5.77
C LEU A 600 -72.44 28.99 6.29
N ARG A 601 -72.76 27.96 5.51
CA ARG A 601 -72.48 26.55 5.88
C ARG A 601 -70.99 26.26 5.79
N GLY A 602 -70.34 26.65 4.69
CA GLY A 602 -68.91 26.43 4.50
C GLY A 602 -68.06 27.17 5.54
N PHE A 603 -68.55 28.34 6.04
CA PHE A 603 -67.90 29.09 7.09
C PHE A 603 -67.98 28.37 8.46
N ALA A 604 -69.15 27.80 8.78
CA ALA A 604 -69.32 26.98 9.98
C ALA A 604 -68.43 25.74 9.97
N ASP A 605 -68.28 25.06 8.86
CA ASP A 605 -67.46 23.87 8.66
C ASP A 605 -65.95 24.19 8.79
N ILE A 606 -65.50 25.34 8.34
CA ILE A 606 -64.11 25.83 8.56
C ILE A 606 -63.85 26.15 10.03
N LEU A 607 -64.77 26.86 10.67
CA LEU A 607 -64.65 27.21 12.10
C LEU A 607 -64.64 25.97 13.02
N SER A 608 -65.40 24.92 12.63
CA SER A 608 -65.42 23.62 13.36
C SER A 608 -64.22 22.76 13.05
N GLY A 609 -63.33 23.15 12.13
CA GLY A 609 -62.15 22.33 11.72
C GLY A 609 -62.52 21.11 10.84
N GLN A 610 -63.80 21.02 10.38
CA GLN A 610 -64.24 19.91 9.52
C GLN A 610 -63.87 20.08 8.06
N GLY A 611 -63.46 21.29 7.63
CA GLY A 611 -63.08 21.65 6.25
C GLY A 611 -64.30 21.77 5.31
N MET A 612 -64.06 22.32 4.10
CA MET A 612 -65.08 22.46 3.08
C MET A 612 -65.16 21.24 2.17
N SER A 613 -66.38 20.72 1.97
CA SER A 613 -66.63 19.60 1.07
C SER A 613 -66.82 20.05 -0.39
N PHE A 614 -66.23 19.30 -1.31
CA PHE A 614 -66.36 19.49 -2.76
C PHE A 614 -66.65 18.18 -3.42
N ASP A 615 -67.53 18.23 -4.47
CA ASP A 615 -67.91 17.04 -5.19
C ASP A 615 -66.88 16.63 -6.18
N ILE A 616 -66.30 17.60 -6.95
CA ILE A 616 -65.29 17.32 -7.96
C ILE A 616 -64.34 18.48 -8.15
N LEU A 617 -63.05 18.15 -8.35
CA LEU A 617 -62.00 19.03 -8.86
C LEU A 617 -61.38 18.40 -10.08
N GLU A 618 -61.36 19.14 -11.18
CA GLU A 618 -60.70 18.72 -12.43
C GLU A 618 -59.65 19.77 -12.82
N ILE A 619 -58.43 19.34 -13.06
CA ILE A 619 -57.30 20.15 -13.50
C ILE A 619 -56.70 19.57 -14.75
#